data_ad763f28061ec7ea400743d508b130c8
#
_entry.id   ad763f28061ec7ea400743d508b130c8
#
_cell.length_a   1.000
_cell.length_b   1.000
_cell.length_c   1.000
_cell.angle_alpha   90.00
_cell.angle_beta   90.00
_cell.angle_gamma   90.00
#
_symmetry.space_group_name_H-M   'P 1'
#
loop_
_entity.id
_entity.type
_entity.pdbx_description
1 polymer ?
#
loop_
_entity_poly.entity_id
_entity_poly.type
_entity_poly.pdbx_seq_one_letter_code
_entity_poly.pdbx_strand_id
1 'polypeptide(L)' 'MYENQLMKSSELGLSAMYRILKKAGAERVSDESADELRRILEDIATTIATSAVDMSNHAGRKTIRSEDVKLASKAFVKS' A
#
# COMPACT_ATOMS: atom_id res chain seq x y z
N MET A 1 -6.24 17.22 4.18
CA MET A 1 -6.25 17.21 3.43
C MET A 1 -5.97 17.06 2.80
N TYR A 2 -5.90 16.65 2.89
CA TYR A 2 -5.74 16.39 1.98
C TYR A 2 -5.83 16.38 1.16
N GLU A 3 -5.88 16.05 1.05
CA GLU A 3 -6.13 15.90 0.07
C GLU A 3 -5.90 15.80 -0.70
N ASN A 4 -5.96 15.61 -0.54
CA ASN A 4 -5.94 15.50 -1.49
C ASN A 4 -5.74 15.34 -2.14
N GLN A 5 -5.88 15.12 -1.98
CA GLN A 5 -5.92 14.92 -2.73
C GLN A 5 -5.80 14.73 -3.55
N LEU A 6 -5.87 14.63 -3.45
CA LEU A 6 -5.80 14.45 -4.29
C LEU A 6 -5.36 14.21 -4.92
N MET A 7 -5.41 14.12 -4.96
CA MET A 7 -4.96 13.81 -5.46
C MET A 7 -4.80 13.50 -5.92
N LYS A 8 -4.95 13.41 -6.12
CA LYS A 8 -4.68 12.81 -6.51
C LYS A 8 -4.42 12.08 -6.55
N SER A 9 -5.30 12.44 -6.42
CA SER A 9 -5.01 11.33 -7.00
C SER A 9 -4.43 10.14 -6.25
N SER A 10 -3.46 9.53 -6.70
CA SER A 10 -2.97 8.32 -6.08
C SER A 10 -2.00 8.64 -4.96
N GLU A 11 -2.02 7.81 -3.91
CA GLU A 11 -1.19 8.00 -2.74
C GLU A 11 0.21 7.46 -2.93
N LEU A 12 0.39 6.47 -3.82
CA LEU A 12 1.70 5.94 -4.15
C LEU A 12 2.19 6.61 -5.42
N GLY A 13 3.41 7.11 -5.39
CA GLY A 13 3.96 7.81 -6.53
C GLY A 13 4.29 6.87 -7.68
N LEU A 14 3.97 7.30 -8.90
CA LEU A 14 4.33 6.51 -10.07
C LEU A 14 5.83 6.39 -10.25
N SER A 15 6.59 7.42 -9.88
CA SER A 15 8.03 7.36 -10.02
C SER A 15 8.64 6.24 -9.17
N ALA A 16 8.05 5.98 -8.00
CA ALA A 16 8.50 4.85 -7.18
C ALA A 16 8.25 3.53 -7.88
N MET A 17 7.11 3.41 -8.58
CA MET A 17 6.80 2.20 -9.31
C MET A 17 7.78 1.98 -10.46
N TYR A 18 8.13 3.05 -11.18
CA TYR A 18 9.14 2.96 -12.22
C TYR A 18 10.45 2.44 -11.65
N ARG A 19 10.87 2.98 -10.52
CA ARG A 19 12.14 2.56 -9.91
C ARG A 19 12.11 1.09 -9.51
N ILE A 20 11.02 0.64 -8.93
CA ILE A 20 10.89 -0.75 -8.51
C ILE A 20 10.98 -1.68 -9.72
N LEU A 21 10.26 -1.33 -10.79
CA LEU A 21 10.28 -2.16 -12.00
C LEU A 21 11.66 -2.18 -12.65
N LYS A 22 12.35 -1.03 -12.66
CA LYS A 22 13.71 -0.98 -13.19
C LYS A 22 14.67 -1.81 -12.37
N LYS A 23 14.57 -1.72 -11.04
CA LYS A 23 15.41 -2.52 -10.15
C LYS A 23 15.18 -4.01 -10.34
N ALA A 24 13.95 -4.38 -10.67
CA ALA A 24 13.62 -5.79 -10.89
C ALA A 24 14.16 -6.31 -12.22
N GLY A 25 14.64 -5.41 -13.10
CA GLY A 25 15.27 -5.81 -14.34
C GLY A 25 14.56 -5.37 -15.61
N ALA A 26 13.49 -4.58 -15.51
CA ALA A 26 12.78 -4.13 -16.70
C ALA A 26 13.63 -3.16 -17.48
N GLU A 27 13.76 -3.41 -18.79
CA GLU A 27 14.47 -2.48 -19.66
C GLU A 27 13.67 -1.24 -19.94
N ARG A 28 12.38 -1.40 -20.14
CA ARG A 28 11.45 -0.31 -20.40
C ARG A 28 10.21 -0.52 -19.58
N VAL A 29 9.62 0.57 -19.16
CA VAL A 29 8.42 0.55 -18.31
C VAL A 29 7.40 1.46 -18.94
N SER A 30 6.24 0.90 -19.29
CA SER A 30 5.15 1.72 -19.80
C SER A 30 4.45 2.40 -18.64
N ASP A 31 3.79 3.52 -18.94
CA ASP A 31 3.00 4.21 -17.94
C ASP A 31 1.91 3.31 -17.39
N GLU A 32 1.29 2.52 -18.27
CA GLU A 32 0.22 1.62 -17.83
C GLU A 32 0.70 0.55 -16.87
N SER A 33 1.92 0.03 -17.09
CA SER A 33 2.44 -1.01 -16.18
C SER A 33 2.75 -0.42 -14.82
N ALA A 34 3.30 0.79 -14.77
CA ALA A 34 3.57 1.45 -13.51
C ALA A 34 2.27 1.74 -12.76
N ASP A 35 1.26 2.20 -13.49
CA ASP A 35 -0.03 2.50 -12.88
C ASP A 35 -0.71 1.24 -12.36
N GLU A 36 -0.61 0.16 -13.10
CA GLU A 36 -1.20 -1.10 -12.66
C GLU A 36 -0.53 -1.61 -11.39
N LEU A 37 0.79 -1.55 -11.34
CA LEU A 37 1.51 -1.94 -10.12
C LEU A 37 1.08 -1.09 -8.93
N ARG A 38 0.93 0.22 -9.15
CA ARG A 38 0.47 1.13 -8.12
C ARG A 38 -0.90 0.71 -7.60
N ARG A 39 -1.84 0.45 -8.51
CA ARG A 39 -3.20 0.08 -8.13
C ARG A 39 -3.23 -1.19 -7.29
N ILE A 40 -2.47 -2.19 -7.72
CA ILE A 40 -2.41 -3.46 -6.99
C ILE A 40 -1.86 -3.24 -5.59
N LEU A 41 -0.78 -2.47 -5.48
CA LEU A 41 -0.17 -2.22 -4.19
C LEU A 41 -1.06 -1.40 -3.28
N GLU A 42 -1.79 -0.43 -3.84
CA GLU A 42 -2.72 0.36 -3.02
C GLU A 42 -3.85 -0.49 -2.48
N ASP A 43 -4.36 -1.41 -3.30
CA ASP A 43 -5.42 -2.31 -2.85
C ASP A 43 -4.93 -3.20 -1.71
N ILE A 44 -3.75 -3.77 -1.87
CA ILE A 44 -3.17 -4.63 -0.84
C ILE A 44 -2.91 -3.83 0.43
N ALA A 45 -2.32 -2.64 0.28
CA ALA A 45 -2.02 -1.80 1.43
C ALA A 45 -3.29 -1.41 2.18
N THR A 46 -4.35 -1.08 1.45
CA THR A 46 -5.62 -0.71 2.07
C THR A 46 -6.22 -1.87 2.85
N THR A 47 -6.16 -3.07 2.29
CA THR A 47 -6.68 -4.25 2.96
C THR A 47 -5.93 -4.52 4.25
N ILE A 48 -4.60 -4.46 4.19
CA ILE A 48 -3.78 -4.68 5.38
C ILE A 48 -4.01 -3.58 6.40
N ALA A 49 -4.10 -2.34 5.95
CA ALA A 49 -4.30 -1.21 6.85
C ALA A 49 -5.63 -1.30 7.57
N THR A 50 -6.69 -1.68 6.88
CA THR A 50 -8.01 -1.82 7.49
C THR A 50 -7.97 -2.86 8.61
N SER A 51 -7.33 -3.98 8.35
CA SER A 51 -7.20 -5.04 9.34
C SER A 51 -6.36 -4.58 10.54
N ALA A 52 -5.27 -3.85 10.27
CA ALA A 52 -4.41 -3.34 11.33
C ALA A 52 -5.15 -2.34 12.23
N VAL A 53 -5.99 -1.50 11.62
CA VAL A 53 -6.82 -0.56 12.39
C VAL A 53 -7.78 -1.31 13.30
N ASP A 54 -8.40 -2.37 12.79
CA ASP A 54 -9.29 -3.19 13.60
C ASP A 54 -8.56 -3.78 14.81
N MET A 55 -7.37 -4.30 14.58
CA MET A 55 -6.57 -4.88 15.66
C MET A 55 -6.26 -3.84 16.73
N SER A 56 -5.86 -2.64 16.29
CA SER A 56 -5.54 -1.57 17.21
C SER A 56 -6.78 -1.17 18.02
N ASN A 57 -7.92 -1.06 17.36
CA ASN A 57 -9.16 -0.68 18.01
C ASN A 57 -9.60 -1.72 19.04
N HIS A 58 -9.46 -3.00 18.70
CA HIS A 58 -9.81 -4.07 19.65
C HIS A 58 -8.92 -4.04 20.89
N ALA A 59 -7.69 -3.57 20.73
CA ALA A 59 -6.77 -3.43 21.86
C ALA A 59 -6.97 -2.12 22.62
N GLY A 60 -7.92 -1.31 22.22
CA GLY A 60 -8.19 -0.05 22.88
C GLY A 60 -7.16 1.04 22.63
N ARG A 61 -6.40 0.92 21.55
CA ARG A 61 -5.37 1.87 21.22
C ARG A 61 -5.81 2.78 20.10
N LYS A 62 -5.29 3.98 20.10
CA LYS A 62 -5.56 4.94 19.02
C LYS A 62 -4.42 5.05 18.04
N THR A 63 -3.26 4.51 18.39
CA THR A 63 -2.09 4.54 17.53
C THR A 63 -1.85 3.14 16.97
N ILE A 64 -1.71 3.06 15.65
CA ILE A 64 -1.36 1.82 14.97
C ILE A 64 0.12 1.54 15.23
N ARG A 65 0.45 0.32 15.57
CA ARG A 65 1.82 -0.09 15.82
C ARG A 65 2.32 -1.01 14.73
N SER A 66 3.64 -1.14 14.64
CA SER A 66 4.22 -2.00 13.62
C SER A 66 3.75 -3.45 13.77
N GLU A 67 3.55 -3.94 14.99
CA GLU A 67 3.07 -5.31 15.16
C GLU A 67 1.66 -5.50 14.64
N ASP A 68 0.82 -4.46 14.67
CA ASP A 68 -0.50 -4.55 14.07
C ASP A 68 -0.40 -4.79 12.57
N VAL A 69 0.47 -4.03 11.92
CA VAL A 69 0.69 -4.17 10.48
C VAL A 69 1.27 -5.54 10.15
N LYS A 70 2.23 -5.99 10.95
CA LYS A 70 2.84 -7.31 10.73
C LYS A 70 1.81 -8.42 10.81
N LEU A 71 0.98 -8.41 11.84
CA LEU A 71 -0.03 -9.45 12.00
C LEU A 71 -1.07 -9.38 10.89
N ALA A 72 -1.50 -8.17 10.53
CA ALA A 72 -2.46 -8.01 9.45
C ALA A 72 -1.88 -8.53 8.13
N SER A 73 -0.61 -8.26 7.89
CA SER A 73 0.07 -8.72 6.69
C SER A 73 0.12 -10.24 6.64
N LYS A 74 0.43 -10.88 7.75
CA LYS A 74 0.50 -12.35 7.79
C LYS A 74 -0.87 -12.98 7.51
N ALA A 75 -1.92 -12.41 8.08
CA ALA A 75 -3.26 -12.92 7.84
C ALA A 75 -3.65 -12.75 6.38
N PHE A 76 -3.26 -11.63 5.76
CA PHE A 76 -3.54 -11.38 4.36
C PHE A 76 -2.87 -12.42 3.46
N VAL A 77 -1.60 -12.70 3.73
CA VAL A 77 -0.84 -13.65 2.91
C VAL A 77 -1.39 -15.06 3.02
N LYS A 78 -1.89 -15.42 4.19
CA LYS A 78 -2.41 -16.78 4.42
C LYS A 78 -3.81 -17.00 3.90
N SER A 79 -4.54 -15.93 3.67
CA SER A 79 -5.95 -16.08 3.24
C SER A 79 -6.11 -16.40 1.77
#